data_4f43bba19e46bb98a2025c50bd0f00a6
#
_entry.id   4f43bba19e46bb98a2025c50bd0f00a6
#
_cell.length_a   1.000
_cell.length_b   1.000
_cell.length_c   1.000
_cell.angle_alpha   90.00
_cell.angle_beta   90.00
_cell.angle_gamma   90.00
#
_symmetry.space_group_name_H-M   'P 1'
#
loop_
_entity.id
_entity.type
_entity.pdbx_description
1 polymer ?
#
loop_
_entity_poly.entity_id
_entity_poly.type
_entity_poly.pdbx_seq_one_letter_code
_entity_poly.pdbx_strand_id
1 'polypeptide(L)'
;HYCVSNIPGAIAGTTSIAYAASVLPHFRAIMNQGLEKACAKDGYLRRSLTAYKGYLTHEETSGIQDRPWVKPEVILGIDPSEMEKVPSATSTKSKLYYDEFEKECIGTV
;
A
#
# COMPACT_ATOMS: atom_id res chain seq x y z
N HIS A 1 -25.74 -4.74 -3.19
CA HIS A 1 -24.45 -4.20 -2.74
C HIS A 1 -24.48 -3.92 -1.24
N TYR A 2 -23.47 -4.38 -0.54
CA TYR A 2 -23.31 -4.18 0.91
C TYR A 2 -22.10 -3.27 1.14
N CYS A 3 -22.32 -1.97 1.09
CA CYS A 3 -21.28 -0.95 1.17
C CYS A 3 -20.98 -0.58 2.63
N VAL A 4 -20.38 -1.51 3.37
CA VAL A 4 -20.00 -1.29 4.77
C VAL A 4 -18.50 -1.16 4.86
N SER A 5 -18.01 -0.06 5.41
CA SER A 5 -16.59 0.25 5.53
C SER A 5 -15.84 -0.62 6.56
N ASN A 6 -16.53 -1.23 7.50
CA ASN A 6 -15.93 -2.01 8.58
C ASN A 6 -16.51 -3.42 8.71
N ILE A 7 -16.46 -4.20 7.63
CA ILE A 7 -16.76 -5.64 7.67
C ILE A 7 -15.87 -6.39 8.67
N PRO A 8 -14.56 -6.11 8.79
CA PRO A 8 -13.69 -6.75 9.77
C PRO A 8 -14.20 -6.69 11.21
N GLY A 9 -14.87 -5.61 11.60
CA GLY A 9 -15.44 -5.47 12.93
C GLY A 9 -16.60 -6.42 13.22
N ALA A 10 -17.34 -6.85 12.20
CA ALA A 10 -18.45 -7.79 12.34
C ALA A 10 -18.00 -9.25 12.55
N ILE A 11 -16.84 -9.62 12.01
CA ILE A 11 -16.24 -10.97 12.08
C ILE A 11 -14.79 -10.89 12.56
N ALA A 12 -14.56 -10.22 13.66
CA ALA A 12 -13.21 -9.87 14.15
C ALA A 12 -12.27 -11.06 14.32
N GLY A 13 -12.74 -12.19 14.85
CA GLY A 13 -11.93 -13.39 15.05
C GLY A 13 -11.39 -13.96 13.73
N THR A 14 -12.23 -14.16 12.75
CA THR A 14 -11.83 -14.65 11.41
C THR A 14 -10.93 -13.64 10.70
N THR A 15 -11.26 -12.37 10.79
CA THR A 15 -10.47 -11.30 10.16
C THR A 15 -9.07 -11.20 10.74
N SER A 16 -8.90 -11.31 12.05
CA SER A 16 -7.59 -11.27 12.70
C SER A 16 -6.67 -12.40 12.22
N ILE A 17 -7.20 -13.60 12.11
CA ILE A 17 -6.43 -14.76 11.62
C ILE A 17 -6.04 -14.58 10.15
N ALA A 18 -6.98 -14.18 9.31
CA ALA A 18 -6.73 -13.95 7.88
C ALA A 18 -5.74 -12.81 7.65
N TYR A 19 -5.87 -11.72 8.38
CA TYR A 19 -4.96 -10.58 8.32
C TYR A 19 -3.53 -10.97 8.75
N ALA A 20 -3.40 -11.66 9.87
CA ALA A 20 -2.10 -12.15 10.36
C ALA A 20 -1.42 -13.07 9.34
N ALA A 21 -2.17 -13.97 8.71
CA ALA A 21 -1.66 -14.86 7.68
C ALA A 21 -1.18 -14.09 6.43
N SER A 22 -1.86 -13.03 6.06
CA SER A 22 -1.49 -12.18 4.92
C SER A 22 -0.26 -11.31 5.18
N VAL A 23 -0.09 -10.85 6.40
CA VAL A 23 1.03 -9.97 6.80
C VAL A 23 2.31 -10.73 7.13
N LEU A 24 2.19 -11.96 7.62
CA LEU A 24 3.33 -12.76 8.10
C LEU A 24 4.47 -12.92 7.06
N PRO A 25 4.23 -13.20 5.78
CA PRO A 25 5.30 -13.30 4.78
C PRO A 25 6.13 -12.02 4.66
N HIS A 26 5.50 -10.85 4.74
CA HIS A 26 6.17 -9.56 4.67
C HIS A 26 7.03 -9.30 5.91
N PHE A 27 6.53 -9.63 7.10
CA PHE A 27 7.33 -9.58 8.33
C PHE A 27 8.55 -10.49 8.26
N ARG A 28 8.39 -11.71 7.78
CA ARG A 28 9.50 -12.64 7.61
C ARG A 28 10.55 -12.10 6.64
N ALA A 29 10.14 -11.52 5.54
CA ALA A 29 11.06 -10.90 4.58
C ALA A 29 11.85 -9.76 5.22
N ILE A 30 11.22 -8.90 5.99
CA ILE A 30 11.87 -7.80 6.69
C ILE A 30 12.86 -8.32 7.75
N MET A 31 12.47 -9.34 8.52
CA MET A 31 13.32 -9.92 9.57
C MET A 31 14.54 -10.63 8.99
N ASN A 32 14.39 -11.32 7.87
CA ASN A 32 15.48 -12.10 7.28
C ASN A 32 16.46 -11.25 6.45
N GLN A 33 15.99 -10.21 5.80
CA GLN A 33 16.77 -9.42 4.84
C GLN A 33 17.03 -7.98 5.31
N GLY A 34 16.30 -7.51 6.31
CA GLY A 34 16.24 -6.10 6.68
C GLY A 34 15.25 -5.32 5.80
N LEU A 35 14.77 -4.18 6.32
CA LEU A 35 13.76 -3.37 5.65
C LEU A 35 14.22 -2.88 4.28
N GLU A 36 15.44 -2.41 4.16
CA GLU A 36 15.98 -1.84 2.92
C GLU A 36 16.01 -2.86 1.79
N LYS A 37 16.54 -4.06 2.04
CA LYS A 37 16.59 -5.14 1.05
C LYS A 37 15.20 -5.70 0.73
N ALA A 38 14.35 -5.85 1.71
CA ALA A 38 12.98 -6.33 1.52
C ALA A 38 12.18 -5.35 0.64
N CYS A 39 12.28 -4.05 0.89
CA CYS A 39 11.64 -3.02 0.07
C CYS A 39 12.23 -2.90 -1.33
N ALA A 40 13.51 -3.20 -1.51
CA ALA A 40 14.13 -3.22 -2.83
C ALA A 40 13.59 -4.36 -3.69
N LYS A 41 13.45 -5.55 -3.11
CA LYS A 41 12.96 -6.75 -3.81
C LYS A 41 11.46 -6.74 -4.04
N ASP A 42 10.68 -6.23 -3.10
CA ASP A 42 9.23 -6.19 -3.16
C ASP A 42 8.73 -4.76 -3.31
N GLY A 43 8.28 -4.42 -4.50
CA GLY A 43 7.74 -3.11 -4.80
C GLY A 43 6.42 -2.80 -4.09
N TYR A 44 5.62 -3.81 -3.79
CA TYR A 44 4.38 -3.62 -3.03
C TYR A 44 4.69 -3.25 -1.58
N LEU A 45 5.67 -3.93 -0.96
CA LEU A 45 6.14 -3.60 0.38
C LEU A 45 6.74 -2.19 0.43
N ARG A 46 7.52 -1.80 -0.58
CA ARG A 46 8.08 -0.45 -0.71
C ARG A 46 6.98 0.62 -0.80
N ARG A 47 5.93 0.38 -1.57
CA ARG A 47 4.79 1.30 -1.69
C ARG A 47 3.94 1.40 -0.43
N SER A 48 3.95 0.38 0.41
CA SER A 48 3.24 0.39 1.69
C SER A 48 3.98 1.18 2.77
N LEU A 49 5.25 1.54 2.55
CA LEU A 49 6.04 2.32 3.50
C LEU A 49 5.47 3.72 3.64
N THR A 50 4.98 4.04 4.82
CA THR A 50 4.32 5.32 5.10
C THR A 50 5.28 6.35 5.67
N ALA A 51 6.18 5.94 6.55
CA ALA A 51 7.19 6.81 7.16
C ALA A 51 8.48 6.03 7.42
N TYR A 52 9.62 6.70 7.29
CA TYR A 52 10.93 6.14 7.55
C TYR A 52 11.91 7.21 8.00
N LYS A 53 12.60 6.97 9.12
CA LYS A 53 13.59 7.91 9.70
C LYS A 53 13.09 9.35 9.86
N GLY A 54 11.83 9.52 10.23
CA GLY A 54 11.23 10.84 10.43
C GLY A 54 10.71 11.51 9.16
N TYR A 55 10.81 10.87 8.01
CA TYR A 55 10.30 11.37 6.74
C TYR A 55 9.02 10.64 6.32
N LEU A 56 8.07 11.39 5.78
CA LEU A 56 6.86 10.83 5.17
C LEU A 56 7.21 10.30 3.77
N THR A 57 6.86 9.05 3.51
CA THR A 57 7.21 8.36 2.26
C THR A 57 6.00 7.93 1.43
N HIS A 58 4.80 8.26 1.89
CA HIS A 58 3.54 7.89 1.25
C HIS A 58 2.87 9.11 0.62
N GLU A 59 2.73 9.13 -0.70
CA GLU A 59 2.24 10.28 -1.45
C GLU A 59 0.80 10.66 -1.10
N GLU A 60 -0.08 9.68 -1.01
CA GLU A 60 -1.49 9.88 -0.72
C GLU A 60 -1.70 10.48 0.67
N THR A 61 -0.95 10.00 1.66
CA THR A 61 -0.97 10.55 3.02
C THR A 61 -0.44 11.98 3.05
N SER A 62 0.58 12.28 2.26
CA SER A 62 1.12 13.62 2.09
C SER A 62 0.05 14.59 1.58
N GLY A 63 -0.71 14.18 0.57
CA GLY A 63 -1.80 14.97 0.01
C GLY A 63 -2.93 15.25 1.00
N ILE A 64 -3.30 14.25 1.80
CA ILE A 64 -4.36 14.38 2.81
C ILE A 64 -3.94 15.27 3.98
N GLN A 65 -2.69 15.16 4.42
CA GLN A 65 -2.16 15.89 5.58
C GLN A 65 -1.52 17.23 5.23
N ASP A 66 -1.41 17.55 3.95
CA ASP A 66 -0.70 18.74 3.45
C ASP A 66 0.74 18.85 4.02
N ARG A 67 1.49 17.76 3.90
CA ARG A 67 2.87 17.65 4.39
C ARG A 67 3.82 17.24 3.27
N PRO A 68 5.06 17.72 3.27
CA PRO A 68 6.06 17.28 2.30
C PRO A 68 6.38 15.80 2.47
N TRP A 69 6.64 15.13 1.35
CA TRP A 69 7.00 13.72 1.33
C TRP A 69 8.28 13.47 0.50
N VAL A 70 8.92 12.35 0.74
CA VAL A 70 10.12 11.91 0.03
C VAL A 70 9.84 10.54 -0.57
N LYS A 71 10.30 10.30 -1.80
CA LYS A 71 10.15 8.98 -2.43
C LYS A 71 10.86 7.91 -1.60
N PRO A 72 10.23 6.75 -1.37
CA PRO A 72 10.83 5.66 -0.60
C PRO A 72 12.18 5.21 -1.16
N GLU A 73 12.32 5.19 -2.48
CA GLU A 73 13.55 4.79 -3.17
C GLU A 73 14.73 5.69 -2.80
N VAL A 74 14.49 6.98 -2.67
CA VAL A 74 15.53 7.97 -2.34
C VAL A 74 15.98 7.81 -0.88
N ILE A 75 15.03 7.65 0.06
CA ILE A 75 15.35 7.59 1.49
C ILE A 75 15.99 6.25 1.88
N LEU A 76 15.59 5.17 1.21
CA LEU A 76 16.15 3.83 1.44
C LEU A 76 17.50 3.62 0.73
N GLY A 77 17.89 4.52 -0.17
CA GLY A 77 19.13 4.40 -0.94
C GLY A 77 19.12 3.21 -1.90
N ILE A 78 17.96 2.84 -2.43
CA ILE A 78 17.80 1.71 -3.35
C ILE A 78 18.32 2.10 -4.72
N ASP A 79 19.19 1.26 -5.29
CA ASP A 79 19.67 1.42 -6.64
C ASP A 79 18.56 1.08 -7.64
N PRO A 80 18.24 1.96 -8.63
CA PRO A 80 17.23 1.68 -9.64
C PRO A 80 17.41 0.38 -10.41
N SER A 81 18.65 -0.10 -10.52
CA SER A 81 18.98 -1.37 -11.18
C SER A 81 18.52 -2.61 -10.38
N GLU A 82 18.41 -2.50 -9.08
CA GLU A 82 17.99 -3.57 -8.16
C GLU A 82 16.48 -3.60 -7.93
N MET A 83 15.76 -2.58 -8.41
CA MET A 83 14.32 -2.49 -8.24
C MET A 83 13.58 -3.45 -9.15
N GLU A 84 12.78 -4.30 -8.56
CA GLU A 84 11.79 -5.06 -9.33
C GLU A 84 10.76 -4.10 -9.95
N LYS A 85 10.51 -4.25 -11.24
CA LYS A 85 9.50 -3.46 -11.94
C LYS A 85 8.11 -3.92 -11.52
N VAL A 86 7.55 -3.23 -10.55
CA VAL A 86 6.15 -3.43 -10.16
C VAL A 86 5.27 -2.72 -11.19
N PRO A 87 4.25 -3.38 -11.73
CA PRO A 87 3.26 -2.71 -12.55
C PRO A 87 2.68 -1.52 -11.78
N SER A 88 2.65 -0.37 -12.39
CA SER A 88 2.05 0.83 -11.78
C SER A 88 0.62 0.51 -11.36
N ALA A 89 0.30 0.69 -10.07
CA ALA A 89 -1.05 0.48 -9.55
C ALA A 89 -2.04 1.53 -10.09
N THR A 90 -1.52 2.58 -10.68
CA THR A 90 -2.25 3.53 -11.51
C THR A 90 -2.26 3.10 -12.97
N SER A 91 -2.49 1.80 -13.24
CA SER A 91 -2.89 1.45 -14.57
C SER A 91 -4.21 2.20 -14.83
N THR A 92 -4.30 2.83 -15.97
CA THR A 92 -5.50 3.54 -16.44
C THR A 92 -6.78 2.71 -16.25
N LYS A 93 -6.67 1.39 -16.23
CA LYS A 93 -7.77 0.45 -15.99
C LYS A 93 -8.29 0.48 -14.55
N SER A 94 -7.45 0.61 -13.53
CA SER A 94 -7.93 0.66 -12.14
C SER A 94 -8.63 1.99 -11.84
N LYS A 95 -8.14 3.07 -12.41
CA LYS A 95 -8.76 4.39 -12.28
C LYS A 95 -10.11 4.43 -12.99
N LEU A 96 -10.21 3.88 -14.22
CA LEU A 96 -11.47 3.76 -14.94
C LEU A 96 -12.49 2.91 -14.16
N TYR A 97 -12.06 1.82 -13.54
CA TYR A 97 -12.93 0.96 -12.75
C TYR A 97 -13.49 1.68 -11.52
N TYR A 98 -12.66 2.46 -10.83
CA TYR A 98 -13.11 3.28 -9.70
C TYR A 98 -14.05 4.40 -10.15
N ASP A 99 -13.76 5.08 -11.24
CA ASP A 99 -14.59 6.15 -11.77
C ASP A 99 -15.97 5.63 -12.27
N GLU A 100 -16.00 4.43 -12.86
CA GLU A 100 -17.24 3.76 -13.23
C GLU A 100 -18.04 3.30 -12.00
N PHE A 101 -17.35 2.75 -10.99
CA PHE A 101 -17.98 2.31 -9.75
C PHE A 101 -18.57 3.48 -8.96
N GLU A 102 -17.87 4.60 -8.86
CA GLU A 102 -18.41 5.82 -8.24
C GLU A 102 -19.64 6.34 -9.00
N LYS A 103 -19.60 6.33 -10.31
CA LYS A 103 -20.74 6.73 -11.14
C LYS A 103 -21.98 5.83 -10.93
N GLU A 104 -21.78 4.52 -10.82
CA GLU A 104 -22.87 3.58 -10.54
C GLU A 104 -23.41 3.74 -9.12
N CYS A 105 -22.59 3.96 -8.12
CA CYS A 105 -23.03 4.16 -6.74
C CYS A 105 -23.72 5.52 -6.54
N ILE A 106 -23.31 6.56 -7.22
CA ILE A 106 -23.88 7.92 -7.13
C ILE A 106 -25.08 8.07 -8.07
N GLY A 107 -25.09 7.39 -9.20
CA GLY A 107 -26.16 7.46 -10.21
C GLY A 107 -27.45 6.74 -9.84
N THR A 108 -27.51 6.02 -8.74
CA THR A 108 -28.67 5.25 -8.26
C THR A 108 -29.42 5.91 -7.10
N VAL A 109 -29.10 7.13 -6.78
CA VAL A 109 -29.82 7.90 -5.73
C VAL A 109 -30.93 8.75 -6.34
#